data_787e6e90747b1402c69db3e743503763
#
_entry.id   787e6e90747b1402c69db3e743503763
#
_cell.length_a   1.000
_cell.length_b   1.000
_cell.length_c   1.000
_cell.angle_alpha   90.00
_cell.angle_beta   90.00
_cell.angle_gamma   90.00
#
_symmetry.space_group_name_H-M   'P 1'
#
loop_
_entity.id
_entity.type
_entity.pdbx_description
1 polymer ?
#
loop_
_entity_poly.entity_id
_entity_poly.type
_entity_poly.pdbx_seq_one_letter_code
_entity_poly.pdbx_strand_id
1 'polypeptide(L)'
;MIRINELKLPLDEDEQELYRLAAKALKIGERHIRKLTICKKSVDCRKKDDIKFIFSVDVALDIDEKRVASKAGNRASLSEKSVYTLPPVKRKSTLRPVIVGFGPAGMFAALTLTEAGLSPIIIERGETVDERTASVKSFWRTRVLNPESNVQFGEGGAGTFSDGKLTTGIKDKRCRRVFEKFCEHGAPSEIMYSATPHIGTDRLAGVVKAIRKTVEGRGGEFMFNTKLCDLIIYNGHIQGITVCHKDGSKEDIETDTVILSIGHSARDTLEMLRLKGIDMMQKPFSVGVRIEHRQEMINKTQYGKFASHPKLNAANYKLACHPQGGRGAYTFCMCPGGTVVCASSEEGGVVVNGMSEYARDGENADSALLVGIEPELFPSSDVLSGMYMQREIERHAFKMGGGDYTAPAQKVGDFMNNLASSSLGSVKPTCPTGVRLTNLRSLLPAKVTETILEALPKMDKMLPGFASNDALFTAPETRSSSPVRIIRDELFQSNVRGLYPCGEGAGYAGGIVSAGVDGIRCAEAVLLDEGEGW
;
A
#
# COMPACT_ATOMS: atom_id res chain seq x y z
N MET A 1 -32.49 -1.37 5.99
CA MET A 1 -32.09 -2.64 5.32
C MET A 1 -31.66 -3.66 6.38
N ILE A 2 -31.70 -4.92 6.02
CA ILE A 2 -31.24 -6.01 6.91
C ILE A 2 -29.94 -6.58 6.35
N ARG A 3 -28.87 -6.62 7.15
CA ARG A 3 -27.63 -7.31 6.82
C ARG A 3 -27.70 -8.76 7.20
N ILE A 4 -27.37 -9.64 6.26
CA ILE A 4 -27.26 -11.08 6.45
C ILE A 4 -25.80 -11.45 6.20
N ASN A 5 -25.19 -12.16 7.16
CA ASN A 5 -23.80 -12.60 7.05
C ASN A 5 -23.72 -14.11 6.76
N GLU A 6 -22.58 -14.54 6.24
CA GLU A 6 -22.20 -15.94 6.04
C GLU A 6 -23.15 -16.76 5.14
N LEU A 7 -23.73 -16.12 4.13
CA LEU A 7 -24.42 -16.87 3.08
C LEU A 7 -23.39 -17.66 2.25
N LYS A 8 -23.56 -18.97 2.20
CA LYS A 8 -22.65 -19.89 1.51
C LYS A 8 -23.22 -20.23 0.15
N LEU A 9 -22.45 -19.97 -0.90
CA LEU A 9 -22.80 -20.29 -2.28
C LEU A 9 -21.74 -21.21 -2.88
N PRO A 10 -22.10 -22.42 -3.38
CA PRO A 10 -21.19 -23.27 -4.15
C PRO A 10 -20.59 -22.54 -5.35
N LEU A 11 -19.40 -22.96 -5.80
CA LEU A 11 -18.70 -22.28 -6.91
C LEU A 11 -19.49 -22.29 -8.22
N ASP A 12 -20.22 -23.36 -8.51
CA ASP A 12 -20.95 -23.54 -9.76
C ASP A 12 -22.30 -22.81 -9.81
N GLU A 13 -22.80 -22.39 -8.64
CA GLU A 13 -24.09 -21.69 -8.54
C GLU A 13 -23.97 -20.21 -9.00
N ASP A 14 -25.10 -19.66 -9.44
CA ASP A 14 -25.21 -18.25 -9.83
C ASP A 14 -25.45 -17.35 -8.60
N GLU A 15 -24.97 -16.10 -8.66
CA GLU A 15 -25.20 -15.12 -7.58
C GLU A 15 -26.68 -14.76 -7.41
N GLN A 16 -27.56 -15.04 -8.38
CA GLN A 16 -29.00 -14.88 -8.24
C GLN A 16 -29.58 -15.78 -7.13
N GLU A 17 -28.96 -16.92 -6.86
CA GLU A 17 -29.33 -17.80 -5.74
C GLU A 17 -29.21 -17.12 -4.37
N LEU A 18 -28.48 -16.01 -4.28
CA LEU A 18 -28.40 -15.20 -3.05
C LEU A 18 -29.77 -14.68 -2.60
N TYR A 19 -30.71 -14.42 -3.53
CA TYR A 19 -32.07 -14.01 -3.17
C TYR A 19 -32.80 -15.13 -2.42
N ARG A 20 -32.73 -16.36 -2.92
CA ARG A 20 -33.32 -17.55 -2.30
C ARG A 20 -32.67 -17.83 -0.94
N LEU A 21 -31.33 -17.76 -0.87
CA LEU A 21 -30.58 -17.97 0.38
C LEU A 21 -30.91 -16.90 1.43
N ALA A 22 -31.04 -15.65 1.02
CA ALA A 22 -31.42 -14.54 1.90
C ALA A 22 -32.85 -14.69 2.41
N ALA A 23 -33.81 -15.03 1.53
CA ALA A 23 -35.19 -15.28 1.91
C ALA A 23 -35.31 -16.43 2.93
N LYS A 24 -34.57 -17.54 2.70
CA LYS A 24 -34.48 -18.67 3.64
C LYS A 24 -33.88 -18.25 5.00
N ALA A 25 -32.82 -17.44 4.99
CA ALA A 25 -32.18 -16.97 6.22
C ALA A 25 -33.11 -16.06 7.05
N LEU A 26 -33.90 -15.23 6.38
CA LEU A 26 -34.88 -14.33 7.00
C LEU A 26 -36.24 -15.01 7.28
N LYS A 27 -36.47 -16.24 6.82
CA LYS A 27 -37.74 -16.98 6.94
C LYS A 27 -38.93 -16.21 6.33
N ILE A 28 -38.72 -15.65 5.15
CA ILE A 28 -39.72 -14.92 4.37
C ILE A 28 -39.82 -15.48 2.93
N GLY A 29 -40.87 -15.09 2.20
CA GLY A 29 -40.91 -15.36 0.77
C GLY A 29 -39.97 -14.45 -0.03
N GLU A 30 -39.31 -14.99 -1.04
CA GLU A 30 -38.35 -14.26 -1.89
C GLU A 30 -38.97 -12.99 -2.53
N ARG A 31 -40.26 -13.03 -2.87
CA ARG A 31 -41.05 -11.90 -3.39
C ARG A 31 -41.00 -10.63 -2.51
N HIS A 32 -40.67 -10.78 -1.23
CA HIS A 32 -40.58 -9.67 -0.29
C HIS A 32 -39.22 -8.94 -0.33
N ILE A 33 -38.25 -9.48 -1.07
CA ILE A 33 -36.94 -8.85 -1.26
C ILE A 33 -37.01 -7.90 -2.45
N ARG A 34 -37.01 -6.59 -2.19
CA ARG A 34 -37.00 -5.58 -3.24
C ARG A 34 -35.64 -5.35 -3.86
N LYS A 35 -34.60 -5.43 -3.04
CA LYS A 35 -33.21 -5.21 -3.46
C LYS A 35 -32.26 -6.00 -2.60
N LEU A 36 -31.29 -6.63 -3.22
CA LEU A 36 -30.16 -7.27 -2.58
C LEU A 36 -28.87 -6.58 -3.03
N THR A 37 -28.01 -6.22 -2.08
CA THR A 37 -26.71 -5.59 -2.34
C THR A 37 -25.63 -6.41 -1.68
N ILE A 38 -24.65 -6.89 -2.44
CA ILE A 38 -23.49 -7.60 -1.90
C ILE A 38 -22.61 -6.60 -1.14
N CYS A 39 -22.30 -6.91 0.13
CA CYS A 39 -21.48 -6.09 0.99
C CYS A 39 -20.10 -6.71 1.23
N LYS A 40 -20.01 -8.04 1.12
CA LYS A 40 -18.75 -8.78 1.20
C LYS A 40 -18.85 -10.07 0.40
N LYS A 41 -17.79 -10.38 -0.33
CA LYS A 41 -17.56 -11.66 -1.04
C LYS A 41 -16.18 -12.17 -0.69
N SER A 42 -16.09 -13.41 -0.22
CA SER A 42 -14.82 -14.09 0.07
C SER A 42 -14.89 -15.56 -0.36
N VAL A 43 -13.72 -16.17 -0.54
CA VAL A 43 -13.59 -17.61 -0.82
C VAL A 43 -13.29 -18.34 0.48
N ASP A 44 -14.04 -19.38 0.78
CA ASP A 44 -13.72 -20.35 1.83
C ASP A 44 -13.08 -21.60 1.21
N CYS A 45 -11.76 -21.67 1.27
CA CYS A 45 -10.95 -22.79 0.76
C CYS A 45 -10.35 -23.67 1.88
N ARG A 46 -10.85 -23.56 3.11
CA ARG A 46 -10.38 -24.40 4.25
C ARG A 46 -10.59 -25.88 4.00
N LYS A 47 -11.67 -26.25 3.30
CA LYS A 47 -11.94 -27.59 2.82
C LYS A 47 -11.69 -27.64 1.32
N LYS A 48 -10.55 -28.19 0.90
CA LYS A 48 -10.13 -28.23 -0.51
C LYS A 48 -11.05 -29.04 -1.43
N ASP A 49 -11.89 -29.90 -0.87
CA ASP A 49 -12.89 -30.69 -1.61
C ASP A 49 -14.25 -30.01 -1.70
N ASP A 50 -14.48 -28.92 -0.94
CA ASP A 50 -15.76 -28.22 -0.83
C ASP A 50 -15.53 -26.70 -0.69
N ILE A 51 -14.96 -26.08 -1.73
CA ILE A 51 -14.73 -24.64 -1.80
C ILE A 51 -16.04 -23.92 -2.10
N LYS A 52 -16.29 -22.81 -1.38
CA LYS A 52 -17.50 -21.99 -1.52
C LYS A 52 -17.20 -20.51 -1.47
N PHE A 53 -18.06 -19.73 -2.09
CA PHE A 53 -18.13 -18.30 -1.81
C PHE A 53 -18.92 -18.05 -0.52
N ILE A 54 -18.45 -17.11 0.27
CA ILE A 54 -19.13 -16.62 1.46
C ILE A 54 -19.49 -15.16 1.22
N PHE A 55 -20.79 -14.88 1.32
CA PHE A 55 -21.33 -13.53 1.10
C PHE A 55 -21.88 -12.93 2.39
N SER A 56 -21.75 -11.60 2.51
CA SER A 56 -22.60 -10.77 3.35
C SER A 56 -23.39 -9.85 2.43
N VAL A 57 -24.71 -9.76 2.65
CA VAL A 57 -25.62 -8.98 1.81
C VAL A 57 -26.49 -8.06 2.65
N ASP A 58 -26.82 -6.89 2.10
CA ASP A 58 -27.87 -6.02 2.62
C ASP A 58 -29.13 -6.20 1.76
N VAL A 59 -30.26 -6.48 2.39
CA VAL A 59 -31.54 -6.63 1.73
C VAL A 59 -32.52 -5.53 2.16
N ALA A 60 -33.23 -4.96 1.17
CA ALA A 60 -34.36 -4.08 1.40
C ALA A 60 -35.65 -4.88 1.17
N LEU A 61 -36.59 -4.76 2.09
CA LEU A 61 -37.85 -5.50 2.06
C LEU A 61 -39.03 -4.56 1.80
N ASP A 62 -40.13 -5.13 1.33
CA ASP A 62 -41.43 -4.45 1.24
C ASP A 62 -42.32 -4.66 2.48
N ILE A 63 -41.78 -5.34 3.49
CA ILE A 63 -42.44 -5.61 4.78
C ILE A 63 -41.58 -5.07 5.92
N ASP A 64 -42.11 -5.09 7.15
CA ASP A 64 -41.43 -4.53 8.34
C ASP A 64 -40.07 -5.21 8.60
N GLU A 65 -38.99 -4.51 8.24
CA GLU A 65 -37.61 -4.95 8.40
C GLU A 65 -37.21 -5.20 9.86
N LYS A 66 -37.73 -4.39 10.82
CA LYS A 66 -37.41 -4.55 12.24
C LYS A 66 -37.96 -5.87 12.78
N ARG A 67 -39.22 -6.16 12.42
CA ARG A 67 -39.90 -7.41 12.81
C ARG A 67 -39.24 -8.64 12.18
N VAL A 68 -38.78 -8.54 10.92
CA VAL A 68 -38.10 -9.64 10.23
C VAL A 68 -36.73 -9.88 10.86
N ALA A 69 -35.92 -8.82 11.08
CA ALA A 69 -34.61 -8.95 11.70
C ALA A 69 -34.66 -9.58 13.09
N SER A 70 -35.63 -9.18 13.94
CA SER A 70 -35.79 -9.76 15.28
C SER A 70 -36.10 -11.26 15.26
N LYS A 71 -36.85 -11.74 14.24
CA LYS A 71 -37.16 -13.17 14.05
C LYS A 71 -36.00 -14.00 13.48
N ALA A 72 -35.10 -13.36 12.75
CA ALA A 72 -33.95 -14.04 12.14
C ALA A 72 -32.81 -14.31 13.15
N GLY A 73 -32.85 -13.68 14.33
CA GLY A 73 -31.85 -13.84 15.40
C GLY A 73 -30.45 -13.39 14.99
N ASN A 74 -29.40 -14.04 15.50
CA ASN A 74 -28.00 -13.64 15.27
C ASN A 74 -27.51 -13.68 13.82
N ARG A 75 -28.30 -14.21 12.89
CA ARG A 75 -27.94 -14.30 11.46
C ARG A 75 -28.17 -13.02 10.69
N ALA A 76 -28.99 -12.11 11.22
CA ALA A 76 -29.36 -10.88 10.57
C ALA A 76 -29.38 -9.72 11.56
N SER A 77 -29.02 -8.55 11.10
CA SER A 77 -29.04 -7.31 11.87
C SER A 77 -29.54 -6.15 11.03
N LEU A 78 -30.15 -5.15 11.66
CA LEU A 78 -30.44 -3.90 10.96
C LEU A 78 -29.13 -3.24 10.53
N SER A 79 -29.07 -2.81 9.29
CA SER A 79 -27.91 -2.14 8.69
C SER A 79 -28.28 -0.70 8.35
N GLU A 80 -27.51 0.24 8.91
CA GLU A 80 -27.57 1.64 8.54
C GLU A 80 -26.40 1.97 7.61
N LYS A 81 -26.66 2.73 6.55
CA LYS A 81 -25.58 3.25 5.72
C LYS A 81 -24.88 4.36 6.48
N SER A 82 -23.63 4.14 6.84
CA SER A 82 -22.76 5.23 7.27
C SER A 82 -22.42 6.11 6.07
N VAL A 83 -22.92 7.34 6.08
CA VAL A 83 -22.59 8.36 5.08
C VAL A 83 -21.46 9.23 5.65
N TYR A 84 -20.41 9.41 4.86
CA TYR A 84 -19.37 10.37 5.20
C TYR A 84 -19.90 11.79 5.02
N THR A 85 -19.68 12.64 6.01
CA THR A 85 -20.04 14.06 5.96
C THR A 85 -18.76 14.87 6.13
N LEU A 86 -18.52 15.78 5.19
CA LEU A 86 -17.42 16.73 5.26
C LEU A 86 -17.65 17.70 6.43
N PRO A 87 -16.62 17.97 7.27
CA PRO A 87 -16.76 18.97 8.32
C PRO A 87 -16.95 20.39 7.74
N PRO A 88 -17.53 21.32 8.51
CA PRO A 88 -17.61 22.72 8.09
C PRO A 88 -16.22 23.34 7.96
N VAL A 89 -16.07 24.28 7.05
CA VAL A 89 -14.84 25.06 6.91
C VAL A 89 -14.83 26.16 7.98
N LYS A 90 -13.91 26.06 8.92
CA LYS A 90 -13.68 27.06 9.97
C LYS A 90 -12.42 27.91 9.72
N ARG A 91 -11.55 27.40 8.82
CA ARG A 91 -10.31 28.06 8.42
C ARG A 91 -10.59 29.50 7.96
N LYS A 92 -9.85 30.45 8.53
CA LYS A 92 -9.97 31.90 8.23
C LYS A 92 -8.92 32.40 7.23
N SER A 93 -7.79 31.71 7.11
CA SER A 93 -6.72 32.10 6.21
C SER A 93 -7.16 32.10 4.75
N THR A 94 -6.72 33.11 4.00
CA THR A 94 -6.91 33.23 2.55
C THR A 94 -5.77 32.63 1.74
N LEU A 95 -4.65 32.27 2.40
CA LEU A 95 -3.52 31.61 1.74
C LEU A 95 -3.91 30.19 1.31
N ARG A 96 -3.41 29.78 0.17
CA ARG A 96 -3.67 28.44 -0.36
C ARG A 96 -2.91 27.38 0.44
N PRO A 97 -3.57 26.30 0.90
CA PRO A 97 -2.85 25.18 1.50
C PRO A 97 -1.93 24.51 0.47
N VAL A 98 -0.76 24.08 0.91
CA VAL A 98 0.17 23.31 0.08
C VAL A 98 0.13 21.83 0.49
N ILE A 99 0.09 20.94 -0.49
CA ILE A 99 0.20 19.49 -0.30
C ILE A 99 1.50 19.05 -0.95
N VAL A 100 2.40 18.46 -0.18
CA VAL A 100 3.69 17.94 -0.68
C VAL A 100 3.60 16.45 -0.88
N GLY A 101 3.64 16.01 -2.14
CA GLY A 101 3.49 14.62 -2.58
C GLY A 101 2.05 14.27 -2.99
N PHE A 102 1.90 13.61 -4.14
CA PHE A 102 0.60 13.16 -4.67
C PHE A 102 0.48 11.63 -4.71
N GLY A 103 0.95 10.98 -3.64
CA GLY A 103 0.60 9.59 -3.31
C GLY A 103 -0.80 9.49 -2.68
N PRO A 104 -1.24 8.30 -2.19
CA PRO A 104 -2.59 8.12 -1.66
C PRO A 104 -2.98 9.14 -0.57
N ALA A 105 -2.07 9.50 0.34
CA ALA A 105 -2.35 10.52 1.35
C ALA A 105 -2.62 11.90 0.74
N GLY A 106 -1.74 12.38 -0.14
CA GLY A 106 -1.90 13.66 -0.82
C GLY A 106 -3.11 13.71 -1.75
N MET A 107 -3.39 12.62 -2.48
CA MET A 107 -4.59 12.52 -3.32
C MET A 107 -5.88 12.73 -2.53
N PHE A 108 -6.03 12.03 -1.40
CA PHE A 108 -7.25 12.13 -0.59
C PHE A 108 -7.31 13.41 0.22
N ALA A 109 -6.18 13.99 0.59
CA ALA A 109 -6.13 15.36 1.14
C ALA A 109 -6.60 16.39 0.11
N ALA A 110 -6.07 16.34 -1.13
CA ALA A 110 -6.45 17.23 -2.22
C ALA A 110 -7.94 17.13 -2.59
N LEU A 111 -8.47 15.90 -2.72
CA LEU A 111 -9.90 15.68 -2.96
C LEU A 111 -10.75 16.29 -1.85
N THR A 112 -10.35 16.11 -0.58
CA THR A 112 -11.13 16.60 0.57
C THR A 112 -11.12 18.12 0.64
N LEU A 113 -9.95 18.77 0.46
CA LEU A 113 -9.85 20.22 0.46
C LEU A 113 -10.62 20.84 -0.71
N THR A 114 -10.52 20.28 -1.91
CA THR A 114 -11.24 20.82 -3.08
C THR A 114 -12.73 20.59 -3.01
N GLU A 115 -13.21 19.51 -2.39
CA GLU A 115 -14.64 19.30 -2.09
C GLU A 115 -15.18 20.33 -1.08
N ALA A 116 -14.33 20.84 -0.20
CA ALA A 116 -14.65 21.93 0.73
C ALA A 116 -14.57 23.32 0.11
N GLY A 117 -14.19 23.44 -1.17
CA GLY A 117 -14.08 24.72 -1.88
C GLY A 117 -12.72 25.41 -1.73
N LEU A 118 -11.72 24.75 -1.15
CA LEU A 118 -10.35 25.27 -1.10
C LEU A 118 -9.60 24.92 -2.39
N SER A 119 -8.59 25.74 -2.75
CA SER A 119 -7.77 25.56 -3.96
C SER A 119 -6.31 25.25 -3.59
N PRO A 120 -5.98 24.00 -3.17
CA PRO A 120 -4.63 23.68 -2.76
C PRO A 120 -3.63 23.73 -3.91
N ILE A 121 -2.35 23.98 -3.59
CA ILE A 121 -1.21 23.79 -4.50
C ILE A 121 -0.62 22.41 -4.16
N ILE A 122 -0.45 21.56 -5.17
CA ILE A 122 0.07 20.21 -5.02
C ILE A 122 1.48 20.15 -5.63
N ILE A 123 2.48 19.88 -4.79
CA ILE A 123 3.88 19.73 -5.19
C ILE A 123 4.18 18.24 -5.34
N GLU A 124 4.57 17.82 -6.54
CA GLU A 124 5.02 16.45 -6.80
C GLU A 124 6.42 16.47 -7.44
N ARG A 125 7.38 15.79 -6.77
CA ARG A 125 8.78 15.79 -7.21
C ARG A 125 9.00 15.09 -8.54
N GLY A 126 8.21 14.07 -8.81
CA GLY A 126 8.30 13.30 -10.05
C GLY A 126 7.35 13.79 -11.14
N GLU A 127 7.29 13.00 -12.17
CA GLU A 127 6.53 13.26 -13.40
C GLU A 127 5.05 12.89 -13.24
N THR A 128 4.23 13.34 -14.20
CA THR A 128 2.86 12.87 -14.37
C THR A 128 2.84 11.35 -14.57
N VAL A 129 1.73 10.68 -14.25
CA VAL A 129 1.66 9.21 -14.29
C VAL A 129 1.98 8.62 -15.67
N ASP A 130 1.65 9.32 -16.74
CA ASP A 130 1.95 8.87 -18.12
C ASP A 130 3.47 8.94 -18.39
N GLU A 131 4.11 10.08 -18.13
CA GLU A 131 5.55 10.29 -18.29
C GLU A 131 6.35 9.38 -17.35
N ARG A 132 5.94 9.30 -16.07
CA ARG A 132 6.53 8.42 -15.07
C ARG A 132 6.49 6.96 -15.50
N THR A 133 5.39 6.50 -16.11
CA THR A 133 5.29 5.13 -16.62
C THR A 133 6.33 4.88 -17.70
N ALA A 134 6.57 5.85 -18.58
CA ALA A 134 7.61 5.77 -19.59
C ALA A 134 9.02 5.76 -18.98
N SER A 135 9.28 6.64 -18.01
CA SER A 135 10.55 6.72 -17.26
C SER A 135 10.86 5.42 -16.52
N VAL A 136 9.89 4.83 -15.82
CA VAL A 136 10.05 3.55 -15.11
C VAL A 136 10.35 2.40 -16.10
N LYS A 137 9.61 2.30 -17.21
CA LYS A 137 9.88 1.29 -18.25
C LYS A 137 11.25 1.50 -18.89
N SER A 138 11.67 2.75 -19.10
CA SER A 138 13.01 3.06 -19.59
C SER A 138 14.09 2.62 -18.61
N PHE A 139 13.93 2.95 -17.31
CA PHE A 139 14.86 2.49 -16.26
C PHE A 139 15.00 0.97 -16.23
N TRP A 140 13.90 0.24 -16.25
CA TRP A 140 13.94 -1.24 -16.22
C TRP A 140 14.66 -1.83 -17.45
N ARG A 141 14.58 -1.17 -18.60
CA ARG A 141 15.26 -1.60 -19.82
C ARG A 141 16.74 -1.19 -19.90
N THR A 142 17.03 0.07 -19.52
CA THR A 142 18.36 0.69 -19.70
C THR A 142 19.20 0.68 -18.45
N ARG A 143 18.58 0.46 -17.27
CA ARG A 143 19.21 0.58 -15.94
C ARG A 143 19.73 1.98 -15.63
N VAL A 144 19.22 3.00 -16.32
CA VAL A 144 19.50 4.41 -16.04
C VAL A 144 18.39 4.96 -15.15
N LEU A 145 18.70 5.19 -13.87
CA LEU A 145 17.73 5.67 -12.88
C LEU A 145 17.49 7.17 -13.04
N ASN A 146 16.21 7.58 -13.01
CA ASN A 146 15.83 8.95 -12.70
C ASN A 146 15.52 9.04 -11.19
N PRO A 147 16.36 9.68 -10.37
CA PRO A 147 16.16 9.72 -8.93
C PRO A 147 14.93 10.52 -8.50
N GLU A 148 14.42 11.41 -9.33
CA GLU A 148 13.24 12.22 -9.01
C GLU A 148 11.92 11.63 -9.55
N SER A 149 11.96 10.70 -10.53
CA SER A 149 10.77 10.05 -11.09
C SER A 149 11.01 8.56 -11.34
N ASN A 150 10.42 7.69 -10.51
CA ASN A 150 10.70 6.25 -10.50
C ASN A 150 9.54 5.48 -9.84
N VAL A 151 9.75 4.23 -9.41
CA VAL A 151 8.72 3.43 -8.72
C VAL A 151 8.27 4.04 -7.39
N GLN A 152 9.07 4.87 -6.74
CA GLN A 152 8.75 5.50 -5.45
C GLN A 152 8.14 6.90 -5.61
N PHE A 153 8.65 7.68 -6.57
CA PHE A 153 8.32 9.09 -6.77
C PHE A 153 7.58 9.33 -8.08
N GLY A 154 6.70 10.31 -8.06
CA GLY A 154 5.84 10.72 -9.16
C GLY A 154 4.36 10.55 -8.83
N GLU A 155 3.50 11.04 -9.72
CA GLU A 155 2.05 11.04 -9.57
C GLU A 155 1.51 9.66 -9.16
N GLY A 156 0.73 9.61 -8.06
CA GLY A 156 0.19 8.40 -7.49
C GLY A 156 1.07 7.71 -6.45
N GLY A 157 2.32 8.15 -6.26
CA GLY A 157 3.28 7.57 -5.31
C GLY A 157 3.64 6.11 -5.62
N ALA A 158 4.29 5.42 -4.68
CA ALA A 158 4.72 4.02 -4.84
C ALA A 158 3.56 3.04 -5.10
N GLY A 159 2.34 3.39 -4.68
CA GLY A 159 1.14 2.58 -4.88
C GLY A 159 0.81 2.30 -6.35
N THR A 160 1.16 3.21 -7.26
CA THR A 160 0.89 3.09 -8.70
C THR A 160 1.59 1.87 -9.33
N PHE A 161 2.79 1.53 -8.87
CA PHE A 161 3.57 0.37 -9.33
C PHE A 161 3.53 -0.76 -8.31
N SER A 162 2.32 -1.11 -7.85
CA SER A 162 2.05 -2.20 -6.91
C SER A 162 0.86 -3.03 -7.40
N ASP A 163 0.49 -4.08 -6.68
CA ASP A 163 -0.77 -4.81 -6.93
C ASP A 163 -2.03 -3.94 -6.67
N GLY A 164 -1.85 -2.78 -6.05
CA GLY A 164 -2.98 -1.92 -5.71
C GLY A 164 -3.91 -2.50 -4.66
N LYS A 165 -3.37 -3.26 -3.69
CA LYS A 165 -4.15 -3.83 -2.59
C LYS A 165 -4.79 -2.75 -1.74
N LEU A 166 -6.08 -2.94 -1.47
CA LEU A 166 -6.89 -2.05 -0.65
C LEU A 166 -7.28 -2.67 0.70
N THR A 167 -6.69 -3.82 1.05
CA THR A 167 -6.92 -4.41 2.38
C THR A 167 -6.30 -3.53 3.47
N THR A 168 -7.07 -3.29 4.53
CA THR A 168 -6.62 -2.49 5.67
C THR A 168 -7.10 -3.08 6.98
N GLY A 169 -6.31 -2.92 8.04
CA GLY A 169 -6.68 -3.32 9.40
C GLY A 169 -7.33 -2.19 10.21
N ILE A 170 -7.37 -0.96 9.69
CA ILE A 170 -7.96 0.17 10.43
C ILE A 170 -9.49 0.10 10.38
N LYS A 171 -10.11 0.47 11.51
CA LYS A 171 -11.57 0.57 11.66
C LYS A 171 -11.97 2.04 11.64
N ASP A 172 -12.09 2.63 10.44
CA ASP A 172 -12.49 4.02 10.26
C ASP A 172 -13.56 4.10 9.16
N LYS A 173 -14.60 4.92 9.40
CA LYS A 173 -15.67 5.16 8.42
C LYS A 173 -15.17 5.73 7.09
N ARG A 174 -14.02 6.42 7.11
CA ARG A 174 -13.37 7.01 5.93
C ARG A 174 -12.79 5.95 4.97
N CYS A 175 -12.55 4.70 5.45
CA CYS A 175 -12.15 3.61 4.54
C CYS A 175 -13.15 3.42 3.41
N ARG A 176 -14.47 3.44 3.74
CA ARG A 176 -15.51 3.30 2.72
C ARG A 176 -15.47 4.45 1.71
N ARG A 177 -15.23 5.69 2.17
CA ARG A 177 -15.07 6.85 1.29
C ARG A 177 -13.89 6.69 0.33
N VAL A 178 -12.77 6.13 0.82
CA VAL A 178 -11.61 5.84 -0.04
C VAL A 178 -12.02 4.89 -1.19
N PHE A 179 -12.72 3.80 -0.89
CA PHE A 179 -13.22 2.89 -1.92
C PHE A 179 -14.21 3.56 -2.88
N GLU A 180 -15.17 4.32 -2.36
CA GLU A 180 -16.15 5.05 -3.16
C GLU A 180 -15.46 6.01 -4.13
N LYS A 181 -14.47 6.79 -3.66
CA LYS A 181 -13.70 7.69 -4.51
C LYS A 181 -12.89 6.96 -5.57
N PHE A 182 -12.27 5.84 -5.26
CA PHE A 182 -11.60 5.04 -6.29
C PHE A 182 -12.59 4.54 -7.36
N CYS A 183 -13.77 4.06 -6.96
CA CYS A 183 -14.81 3.64 -7.92
C CYS A 183 -15.32 4.81 -8.76
N GLU A 184 -15.56 5.98 -8.17
CA GLU A 184 -15.97 7.21 -8.88
C GLU A 184 -14.95 7.62 -9.96
N HIS A 185 -13.68 7.24 -9.79
CA HIS A 185 -12.58 7.56 -10.71
C HIS A 185 -12.12 6.37 -11.55
N GLY A 186 -12.96 5.33 -11.69
CA GLY A 186 -12.75 4.25 -12.65
C GLY A 186 -12.13 2.97 -12.10
N ALA A 187 -11.95 2.84 -10.78
CA ALA A 187 -11.58 1.55 -10.20
C ALA A 187 -12.74 0.55 -10.30
N PRO A 188 -12.44 -0.77 -10.36
CA PRO A 188 -13.46 -1.81 -10.42
C PRO A 188 -14.43 -1.74 -9.24
N SER A 189 -15.74 -1.79 -9.51
CA SER A 189 -16.78 -1.69 -8.45
C SER A 189 -16.72 -2.82 -7.42
N GLU A 190 -16.13 -3.94 -7.76
CA GLU A 190 -15.96 -5.09 -6.86
C GLU A 190 -15.05 -4.81 -5.66
N ILE A 191 -14.20 -3.77 -5.70
CA ILE A 191 -13.41 -3.35 -4.52
C ILE A 191 -14.31 -2.98 -3.33
N MET A 192 -15.56 -2.59 -3.59
CA MET A 192 -16.52 -2.23 -2.56
C MET A 192 -16.97 -3.42 -1.69
N TYR A 193 -16.82 -4.65 -2.19
CA TYR A 193 -17.31 -5.84 -1.49
C TYR A 193 -16.33 -7.03 -1.50
N SER A 194 -15.26 -6.99 -2.25
CA SER A 194 -14.24 -8.05 -2.21
C SER A 194 -13.57 -8.11 -0.84
N ALA A 195 -13.34 -9.32 -0.30
CA ALA A 195 -12.56 -9.52 0.92
C ALA A 195 -11.07 -9.24 0.72
N THR A 196 -10.59 -9.31 -0.52
CA THR A 196 -9.20 -9.01 -0.93
C THR A 196 -9.21 -8.02 -2.09
N PRO A 197 -9.71 -6.77 -1.86
CA PRO A 197 -9.88 -5.80 -2.92
C PRO A 197 -8.53 -5.34 -3.45
N HIS A 198 -8.43 -5.19 -4.79
CA HIS A 198 -7.25 -4.68 -5.47
C HIS A 198 -7.66 -3.98 -6.77
N ILE A 199 -6.79 -3.14 -7.30
CA ILE A 199 -7.05 -2.39 -8.54
C ILE A 199 -6.16 -2.88 -9.68
N GLY A 200 -4.92 -3.32 -9.38
CA GLY A 200 -3.90 -3.68 -10.36
C GLY A 200 -3.10 -2.47 -10.86
N THR A 201 -1.82 -2.69 -11.13
CA THR A 201 -0.91 -1.62 -11.57
C THR A 201 -1.32 -1.02 -12.92
N ASP A 202 -1.87 -1.84 -13.82
CA ASP A 202 -2.38 -1.48 -15.14
C ASP A 202 -3.56 -0.49 -15.10
N ARG A 203 -4.43 -0.58 -14.08
CA ARG A 203 -5.62 0.27 -13.91
C ARG A 203 -5.37 1.48 -13.02
N LEU A 204 -4.47 1.38 -12.05
CA LEU A 204 -4.18 2.45 -11.09
C LEU A 204 -3.76 3.75 -11.77
N ALA A 205 -2.96 3.70 -12.83
CA ALA A 205 -2.54 4.89 -13.58
C ALA A 205 -3.74 5.71 -14.08
N GLY A 206 -4.77 5.04 -14.63
CA GLY A 206 -5.99 5.69 -15.09
C GLY A 206 -6.79 6.33 -13.96
N VAL A 207 -6.91 5.62 -12.84
CA VAL A 207 -7.61 6.11 -11.63
C VAL A 207 -6.93 7.35 -11.05
N VAL A 208 -5.61 7.31 -10.90
CA VAL A 208 -4.79 8.43 -10.39
C VAL A 208 -4.96 9.67 -11.28
N LYS A 209 -4.86 9.50 -12.60
CA LYS A 209 -5.06 10.57 -13.58
C LYS A 209 -6.48 11.17 -13.51
N ALA A 210 -7.50 10.34 -13.30
CA ALA A 210 -8.89 10.80 -13.15
C ALA A 210 -9.07 11.63 -11.86
N ILE A 211 -8.43 11.21 -10.76
CA ILE A 211 -8.42 11.97 -9.48
C ILE A 211 -7.76 13.33 -9.68
N ARG A 212 -6.57 13.39 -10.33
CA ARG A 212 -5.90 14.66 -10.64
C ARG A 212 -6.82 15.62 -11.41
N LYS A 213 -7.44 15.14 -12.49
CA LYS A 213 -8.37 15.96 -13.28
C LYS A 213 -9.54 16.50 -12.46
N THR A 214 -10.05 15.72 -11.51
CA THR A 214 -11.12 16.16 -10.61
C THR A 214 -10.62 17.27 -9.67
N VAL A 215 -9.41 17.15 -9.14
CA VAL A 215 -8.78 18.17 -8.28
C VAL A 215 -8.52 19.46 -9.07
N GLU A 216 -7.94 19.35 -10.29
CA GLU A 216 -7.71 20.49 -11.21
C GLU A 216 -9.04 21.19 -11.55
N GLY A 217 -10.07 20.42 -11.91
CA GLY A 217 -11.40 20.95 -12.24
C GLY A 217 -12.11 21.68 -11.08
N ARG A 218 -11.62 21.49 -9.84
CA ARG A 218 -12.12 22.18 -8.64
C ARG A 218 -11.16 23.28 -8.13
N GLY A 219 -10.17 23.68 -8.94
CA GLY A 219 -9.25 24.77 -8.63
C GLY A 219 -7.97 24.38 -7.92
N GLY A 220 -7.69 23.08 -7.76
CA GLY A 220 -6.36 22.60 -7.33
C GLY A 220 -5.32 22.82 -8.43
N GLU A 221 -4.11 23.15 -8.06
CA GLU A 221 -3.00 23.40 -8.99
C GLU A 221 -1.88 22.38 -8.74
N PHE A 222 -1.31 21.82 -9.83
CA PHE A 222 -0.22 20.84 -9.74
C PHE A 222 1.10 21.40 -10.26
N MET A 223 2.14 21.21 -9.47
CA MET A 223 3.52 21.50 -9.84
C MET A 223 4.30 20.16 -9.86
N PHE A 224 4.36 19.53 -11.05
CA PHE A 224 5.16 18.33 -11.27
C PHE A 224 6.64 18.66 -11.50
N ASN A 225 7.52 17.67 -11.37
CA ASN A 225 8.97 17.85 -11.44
C ASN A 225 9.45 18.97 -10.48
N THR A 226 8.78 19.11 -9.35
CA THR A 226 8.99 20.16 -8.37
C THR A 226 9.09 19.53 -6.99
N LYS A 227 10.24 19.73 -6.33
CA LYS A 227 10.58 19.12 -5.04
C LYS A 227 10.55 20.14 -3.92
N LEU A 228 9.97 19.77 -2.77
CA LEU A 228 10.17 20.53 -1.53
C LEU A 228 11.65 20.50 -1.15
N CYS A 229 12.28 21.66 -1.05
CA CYS A 229 13.68 21.83 -0.68
C CYS A 229 13.87 22.41 0.70
N ASP A 230 12.96 23.27 1.15
CA ASP A 230 13.05 23.90 2.46
C ASP A 230 11.68 24.33 3.01
N LEU A 231 11.60 24.52 4.33
CA LEU A 231 10.48 25.13 5.03
C LEU A 231 10.86 26.53 5.49
N ILE A 232 10.01 27.52 5.20
CA ILE A 232 10.14 28.91 5.69
C ILE A 232 9.34 28.98 6.99
N ILE A 233 10.07 29.04 8.11
CA ILE A 233 9.50 28.99 9.46
C ILE A 233 9.86 30.30 10.17
N TYR A 234 8.85 30.95 10.77
CA TYR A 234 9.04 32.10 11.62
C TYR A 234 8.23 31.97 12.91
N ASN A 235 8.87 32.17 14.06
CA ASN A 235 8.28 32.05 15.40
C ASN A 235 7.52 30.72 15.61
N GLY A 236 8.03 29.59 15.07
CA GLY A 236 7.39 28.27 15.22
C GLY A 236 6.18 28.03 14.30
N HIS A 237 5.93 28.88 13.31
CA HIS A 237 4.84 28.78 12.35
C HIS A 237 5.36 28.71 10.92
N ILE A 238 4.68 27.96 10.06
CA ILE A 238 4.91 27.95 8.61
C ILE A 238 4.53 29.32 8.05
N GLN A 239 5.42 29.91 7.26
CA GLN A 239 5.19 31.13 6.45
C GLN A 239 5.27 30.82 4.95
N GLY A 240 5.81 29.68 4.59
CA GLY A 240 5.97 29.26 3.21
C GLY A 240 6.85 28.02 3.08
N ILE A 241 7.10 27.67 1.84
CA ILE A 241 8.05 26.63 1.48
C ILE A 241 8.95 27.10 0.35
N THR A 242 10.16 26.57 0.27
CA THR A 242 11.02 26.71 -0.92
C THR A 242 10.96 25.41 -1.73
N VAL A 243 10.65 25.53 -3.00
CA VAL A 243 10.66 24.41 -3.94
C VAL A 243 11.83 24.49 -4.92
N CYS A 244 12.27 23.34 -5.41
CA CYS A 244 13.27 23.23 -6.46
C CYS A 244 12.64 22.58 -7.69
N HIS A 245 12.73 23.25 -8.83
CA HIS A 245 12.28 22.76 -10.14
C HIS A 245 13.31 21.85 -10.80
N LYS A 246 12.89 21.13 -11.84
CA LYS A 246 13.75 20.21 -12.61
C LYS A 246 14.99 20.89 -13.22
N ASP A 247 14.90 22.15 -13.56
CA ASP A 247 16.01 22.95 -14.10
C ASP A 247 16.98 23.47 -13.04
N GLY A 248 16.71 23.17 -11.76
CA GLY A 248 17.50 23.61 -10.60
C GLY A 248 17.13 25.00 -10.06
N SER A 249 16.19 25.72 -10.69
CA SER A 249 15.67 26.97 -10.16
C SER A 249 14.91 26.74 -8.85
N LYS A 250 14.88 27.78 -8.00
CA LYS A 250 14.17 27.76 -6.73
C LYS A 250 13.09 28.83 -6.72
N GLU A 251 11.98 28.49 -6.05
CA GLU A 251 10.83 29.37 -5.87
C GLU A 251 10.34 29.26 -4.43
N ASP A 252 9.98 30.41 -3.84
CA ASP A 252 9.32 30.44 -2.54
C ASP A 252 7.82 30.59 -2.74
N ILE A 253 7.06 29.70 -2.11
CA ILE A 253 5.60 29.69 -2.15
C ILE A 253 5.08 30.08 -0.77
N GLU A 254 4.37 31.21 -0.69
CA GLU A 254 3.75 31.67 0.54
C GLU A 254 2.57 30.78 0.91
N THR A 255 2.59 30.24 2.12
CA THR A 255 1.51 29.46 2.71
C THR A 255 1.66 29.37 4.21
N ASP A 256 0.56 29.28 4.92
CA ASP A 256 0.52 28.99 6.37
C ASP A 256 0.21 27.54 6.68
N THR A 257 0.01 26.70 5.66
CA THR A 257 -0.48 25.32 5.81
C THR A 257 0.21 24.40 4.82
N VAL A 258 0.92 23.40 5.34
CA VAL A 258 1.62 22.36 4.58
C VAL A 258 1.17 20.97 5.03
N ILE A 259 0.49 20.22 4.17
CA ILE A 259 0.24 18.79 4.37
C ILE A 259 1.40 18.01 3.78
N LEU A 260 2.21 17.38 4.65
CA LEU A 260 3.46 16.73 4.28
C LEU A 260 3.23 15.23 4.02
N SER A 261 2.97 14.84 2.77
CA SER A 261 2.62 13.47 2.33
C SER A 261 3.68 12.83 1.43
N ILE A 262 4.94 12.99 1.80
CA ILE A 262 6.16 12.71 1.00
C ILE A 262 6.47 11.23 0.74
N GLY A 263 5.76 10.29 1.40
CA GLY A 263 6.12 8.87 1.38
C GLY A 263 7.43 8.57 2.14
N HIS A 264 7.70 7.27 2.36
CA HIS A 264 8.84 6.85 3.19
C HIS A 264 10.20 6.90 2.47
N SER A 265 10.21 7.11 1.16
CA SER A 265 11.44 7.11 0.34
C SER A 265 12.06 8.49 0.15
N ALA A 266 11.40 9.58 0.56
CA ALA A 266 11.90 10.96 0.46
C ALA A 266 12.94 11.26 1.57
N ARG A 267 14.08 10.58 1.51
CA ARG A 267 15.13 10.59 2.54
C ARG A 267 15.80 11.95 2.66
N ASP A 268 16.01 12.62 1.55
CA ASP A 268 16.52 14.00 1.48
C ASP A 268 15.60 14.98 2.23
N THR A 269 14.29 14.82 2.07
CA THR A 269 13.30 15.64 2.80
C THR A 269 13.34 15.32 4.30
N LEU A 270 13.45 14.05 4.70
CA LEU A 270 13.59 13.70 6.12
C LEU A 270 14.87 14.27 6.75
N GLU A 271 15.98 14.30 6.00
CA GLU A 271 17.23 14.93 6.43
C GLU A 271 17.05 16.45 6.59
N MET A 272 16.36 17.13 5.66
CA MET A 272 16.02 18.54 5.74
C MET A 272 15.13 18.84 6.97
N LEU A 273 14.08 18.06 7.19
CA LEU A 273 13.18 18.24 8.34
C LEU A 273 13.92 18.10 9.67
N ARG A 274 14.87 17.14 9.77
CA ARG A 274 15.73 16.99 10.94
C ARG A 274 16.57 18.25 11.19
N LEU A 275 17.16 18.82 10.14
CA LEU A 275 17.96 20.04 10.24
C LEU A 275 17.11 21.26 10.63
N LYS A 276 15.82 21.30 10.26
CA LYS A 276 14.86 22.32 10.66
C LYS A 276 14.30 22.15 12.08
N GLY A 277 14.73 21.10 12.80
CA GLY A 277 14.27 20.85 14.18
C GLY A 277 12.82 20.35 14.27
N ILE A 278 12.33 19.70 13.22
CA ILE A 278 11.04 19.03 13.28
C ILE A 278 11.16 17.78 14.16
N ASP A 279 10.27 17.65 15.13
CA ASP A 279 10.27 16.55 16.08
C ASP A 279 10.00 15.21 15.39
N MET A 280 10.93 14.28 15.56
CA MET A 280 10.86 12.93 14.99
C MET A 280 11.30 11.88 16.00
N MET A 281 10.87 10.65 15.80
CA MET A 281 11.31 9.50 16.56
C MET A 281 11.63 8.32 15.66
N GLN A 282 12.51 7.44 16.11
CA GLN A 282 12.74 6.15 15.48
C GLN A 282 11.48 5.30 15.52
N LYS A 283 11.25 4.55 14.46
CA LYS A 283 10.10 3.66 14.35
C LYS A 283 10.55 2.28 13.87
N PRO A 284 10.06 1.18 14.46
CA PRO A 284 10.34 -0.16 13.96
C PRO A 284 9.89 -0.30 12.50
N PHE A 285 10.68 -1.05 11.74
CA PHE A 285 10.38 -1.41 10.36
C PHE A 285 10.77 -2.87 10.09
N SER A 286 10.58 -3.37 8.89
CA SER A 286 10.94 -4.74 8.55
C SER A 286 11.79 -4.79 7.29
N VAL A 287 12.71 -5.76 7.26
CA VAL A 287 13.63 -6.00 6.17
C VAL A 287 13.61 -7.48 5.80
N GLY A 288 13.85 -7.77 4.55
CA GLY A 288 13.96 -9.14 4.07
C GLY A 288 14.21 -9.23 2.58
N VAL A 289 13.53 -10.18 1.96
CA VAL A 289 13.68 -10.56 0.56
C VAL A 289 12.32 -10.69 -0.10
N ARG A 290 12.26 -10.63 -1.43
CA ARG A 290 11.14 -11.16 -2.22
C ARG A 290 11.36 -12.64 -2.48
N ILE A 291 10.31 -13.44 -2.32
CA ILE A 291 10.27 -14.86 -2.68
C ILE A 291 9.32 -15.06 -3.84
N GLU A 292 9.78 -15.71 -4.90
CA GLU A 292 8.99 -16.06 -6.07
C GLU A 292 8.72 -17.57 -6.11
N HIS A 293 7.49 -17.90 -6.48
CA HIS A 293 7.02 -19.27 -6.73
C HIS A 293 6.24 -19.30 -8.05
N ARG A 294 6.09 -20.47 -8.66
CA ARG A 294 5.10 -20.66 -9.72
C ARG A 294 3.70 -20.44 -9.17
N GLN A 295 2.89 -19.57 -9.79
CA GLN A 295 1.51 -19.32 -9.39
C GLN A 295 0.67 -20.59 -9.37
N GLU A 296 0.92 -21.48 -10.32
CA GLU A 296 0.26 -22.79 -10.40
C GLU A 296 0.43 -23.61 -9.11
N MET A 297 1.63 -23.62 -8.53
CA MET A 297 1.89 -24.32 -7.26
C MET A 297 1.04 -23.74 -6.13
N ILE A 298 0.95 -22.42 -6.05
CA ILE A 298 0.13 -21.73 -5.04
C ILE A 298 -1.36 -22.08 -5.24
N ASN A 299 -1.85 -22.02 -6.50
CA ASN A 299 -3.23 -22.39 -6.82
C ASN A 299 -3.55 -23.84 -6.40
N LYS A 300 -2.68 -24.78 -6.73
CA LYS A 300 -2.83 -26.19 -6.34
C LYS A 300 -2.84 -26.38 -4.82
N THR A 301 -1.92 -25.69 -4.14
CA THR A 301 -1.81 -25.78 -2.68
C THR A 301 -3.01 -25.18 -1.97
N GLN A 302 -3.59 -24.08 -2.47
CA GLN A 302 -4.74 -23.42 -1.86
C GLN A 302 -6.08 -24.02 -2.25
N TYR A 303 -6.26 -24.39 -3.53
CA TYR A 303 -7.56 -24.78 -4.08
C TYR A 303 -7.69 -26.28 -4.40
N GLY A 304 -6.61 -27.07 -4.31
CA GLY A 304 -6.66 -28.51 -4.62
C GLY A 304 -7.17 -28.77 -6.02
N LYS A 305 -8.21 -29.61 -6.15
CA LYS A 305 -8.83 -29.98 -7.44
C LYS A 305 -9.51 -28.79 -8.16
N PHE A 306 -9.82 -27.72 -7.44
CA PHE A 306 -10.44 -26.52 -8.00
C PHE A 306 -9.43 -25.47 -8.49
N ALA A 307 -8.13 -25.79 -8.55
CA ALA A 307 -7.08 -24.83 -8.93
C ALA A 307 -7.28 -24.15 -10.30
N SER A 308 -7.98 -24.80 -11.21
CA SER A 308 -8.30 -24.27 -12.56
C SER A 308 -9.75 -23.81 -12.70
N HIS A 309 -10.49 -23.66 -11.59
CA HIS A 309 -11.91 -23.29 -11.67
C HIS A 309 -12.07 -21.81 -12.13
N PRO A 310 -12.88 -21.53 -13.18
CA PRO A 310 -12.92 -20.22 -13.83
C PRO A 310 -13.44 -19.08 -12.95
N LYS A 311 -14.20 -19.39 -11.89
CA LYS A 311 -14.70 -18.39 -10.92
C LYS A 311 -13.71 -18.12 -9.79
N LEU A 312 -12.56 -18.81 -9.70
CA LEU A 312 -11.51 -18.59 -8.72
C LEU A 312 -10.38 -17.77 -9.36
N ASN A 313 -10.06 -16.65 -8.74
CA ASN A 313 -8.89 -15.85 -9.11
C ASN A 313 -7.60 -16.55 -8.64
N ALA A 314 -6.45 -16.07 -9.12
CA ALA A 314 -5.14 -16.50 -8.65
C ALA A 314 -5.09 -16.54 -7.12
N ALA A 315 -4.66 -17.66 -6.58
CA ALA A 315 -4.61 -17.87 -5.14
C ALA A 315 -3.57 -16.97 -4.48
N ASN A 316 -3.89 -16.49 -3.29
CA ASN A 316 -2.99 -15.73 -2.44
C ASN A 316 -2.73 -16.46 -1.12
N TYR A 317 -1.74 -15.98 -0.38
CA TYR A 317 -1.43 -16.47 0.96
C TYR A 317 -0.96 -15.34 1.88
N LYS A 318 -1.11 -15.58 3.18
CA LYS A 318 -0.53 -14.75 4.23
C LYS A 318 0.01 -15.69 5.30
N LEU A 319 1.32 -15.68 5.50
CA LEU A 319 2.01 -16.52 6.47
C LEU A 319 2.68 -15.65 7.52
N ALA A 320 2.67 -16.10 8.75
CA ALA A 320 3.41 -15.50 9.85
C ALA A 320 3.84 -16.59 10.82
N CYS A 321 5.05 -16.51 11.33
CA CYS A 321 5.53 -17.39 12.38
C CYS A 321 6.46 -16.65 13.33
N HIS A 322 6.54 -17.18 14.55
CA HIS A 322 7.50 -16.72 15.56
C HIS A 322 8.50 -17.85 15.80
N PRO A 323 9.72 -17.74 15.30
CA PRO A 323 10.80 -18.65 15.64
C PRO A 323 11.12 -18.63 17.15
N GLN A 324 11.70 -19.73 17.67
CA GLN A 324 12.08 -19.80 19.10
C GLN A 324 13.18 -18.78 19.40
N GLY A 325 12.92 -17.94 20.41
CA GLY A 325 13.88 -16.93 20.87
C GLY A 325 13.93 -15.66 20.02
N GLY A 326 12.98 -15.48 19.08
CA GLY A 326 13.15 -14.47 18.06
C GLY A 326 11.94 -13.65 17.71
N ARG A 327 12.20 -12.92 16.68
CA ARG A 327 11.34 -11.98 16.00
C ARG A 327 10.37 -12.73 15.13
N GLY A 328 9.24 -12.09 14.88
CA GLY A 328 8.29 -12.59 13.91
C GLY A 328 8.86 -12.51 12.50
N ALA A 329 8.71 -13.58 11.72
CA ALA A 329 8.83 -13.56 10.27
C ALA A 329 7.45 -13.63 9.65
N TYR A 330 7.20 -12.87 8.59
CA TYR A 330 5.90 -12.84 7.95
C TYR A 330 5.99 -12.50 6.46
N THR A 331 5.00 -12.97 5.72
CA THR A 331 4.83 -12.57 4.32
C THR A 331 4.06 -11.26 4.23
N PHE A 332 4.49 -10.39 3.34
CA PHE A 332 3.89 -9.08 3.14
C PHE A 332 3.73 -8.78 1.66
N CYS A 333 2.70 -8.02 1.31
CA CYS A 333 2.42 -7.61 -0.07
C CYS A 333 2.60 -8.74 -1.10
N MET A 334 2.02 -9.93 -0.80
CA MET A 334 2.02 -11.06 -1.73
C MET A 334 1.24 -10.67 -2.99
N CYS A 335 1.85 -10.79 -4.16
CA CYS A 335 1.35 -10.41 -5.47
C CYS A 335 1.08 -11.68 -6.30
N PRO A 336 -0.19 -12.14 -6.38
CA PRO A 336 -0.55 -13.27 -7.23
C PRO A 336 -0.35 -12.91 -8.71
N GLY A 337 0.14 -13.86 -9.52
CA GLY A 337 0.47 -13.58 -10.92
C GLY A 337 1.38 -12.38 -11.08
N GLY A 338 2.30 -12.19 -10.12
CA GLY A 338 3.04 -10.95 -9.94
C GLY A 338 4.43 -10.94 -10.55
N THR A 339 5.05 -9.79 -10.42
CA THR A 339 6.39 -9.49 -10.92
C THR A 339 7.18 -8.79 -9.82
N VAL A 340 8.36 -9.30 -9.50
CA VAL A 340 9.33 -8.57 -8.68
C VAL A 340 9.88 -7.42 -9.51
N VAL A 341 9.96 -6.22 -8.95
CA VAL A 341 10.44 -5.04 -9.64
C VAL A 341 11.58 -4.36 -8.88
N CYS A 342 12.55 -3.83 -9.60
CA CYS A 342 13.53 -2.92 -9.04
C CYS A 342 12.86 -1.57 -8.76
N ALA A 343 12.79 -1.20 -7.48
CA ALA A 343 12.10 -0.02 -6.97
C ALA A 343 13.07 1.04 -6.42
N SER A 344 14.29 1.07 -6.97
CA SER A 344 15.34 2.03 -6.60
C SER A 344 14.89 3.48 -6.81
N SER A 345 15.33 4.36 -5.93
CA SER A 345 15.08 5.80 -6.00
C SER A 345 16.29 6.64 -5.59
N GLU A 346 17.39 6.01 -5.19
CA GLU A 346 18.68 6.65 -4.91
C GLU A 346 19.75 6.01 -5.79
N GLU A 347 20.69 6.82 -6.27
CA GLU A 347 21.81 6.34 -7.06
C GLU A 347 22.68 5.38 -6.25
N GLY A 348 23.12 4.29 -6.88
CA GLY A 348 23.96 3.29 -6.24
C GLY A 348 23.27 2.45 -5.16
N GLY A 349 21.94 2.40 -5.17
CA GLY A 349 21.14 1.56 -4.27
C GLY A 349 20.18 0.65 -5.04
N VAL A 350 20.08 -0.63 -4.68
CA VAL A 350 19.09 -1.58 -5.18
C VAL A 350 18.11 -1.91 -4.06
N VAL A 351 16.83 -1.79 -4.37
CA VAL A 351 15.72 -2.27 -3.55
C VAL A 351 14.68 -2.88 -4.47
N VAL A 352 14.04 -3.96 -4.02
CA VAL A 352 13.00 -4.65 -4.77
C VAL A 352 11.64 -4.51 -4.09
N ASN A 353 10.59 -4.60 -4.91
CA ASN A 353 9.20 -4.65 -4.47
C ASN A 353 8.45 -5.62 -5.39
N GLY A 354 7.14 -5.76 -5.24
CA GLY A 354 6.30 -6.57 -6.12
C GLY A 354 5.11 -5.79 -6.63
N MET A 355 4.67 -6.16 -7.83
CA MET A 355 3.45 -5.65 -8.44
C MET A 355 2.69 -6.77 -9.15
N SER A 356 1.40 -6.58 -9.38
CA SER A 356 0.62 -7.40 -10.31
C SER A 356 -0.35 -6.54 -11.09
N GLU A 357 -0.70 -7.02 -12.26
CA GLU A 357 -1.82 -6.49 -13.04
C GLU A 357 -3.16 -6.92 -12.40
N TYR A 358 -4.23 -6.28 -12.81
CA TYR A 358 -5.56 -6.62 -12.32
C TYR A 358 -5.95 -8.08 -12.57
N ALA A 359 -5.59 -8.62 -13.74
CA ALA A 359 -5.88 -10.00 -14.11
C ALA A 359 -5.14 -11.04 -13.25
N ARG A 360 -3.98 -10.69 -12.69
CA ARG A 360 -3.15 -11.59 -11.87
C ARG A 360 -2.83 -12.92 -12.55
N ASP A 361 -2.61 -12.88 -13.87
CA ASP A 361 -2.41 -14.04 -14.75
C ASP A 361 -0.95 -14.31 -15.09
N GLY A 362 -0.01 -13.61 -14.45
CA GLY A 362 1.42 -13.87 -14.58
C GLY A 362 1.83 -15.26 -14.08
N GLU A 363 2.97 -15.72 -14.57
CA GLU A 363 3.48 -17.07 -14.34
C GLU A 363 3.87 -17.33 -12.88
N ASN A 364 4.37 -16.28 -12.18
CA ASN A 364 4.83 -16.37 -10.80
C ASN A 364 3.86 -15.69 -9.83
N ALA A 365 3.92 -16.13 -8.60
CA ALA A 365 3.48 -15.41 -7.42
C ALA A 365 4.72 -14.89 -6.70
N ASP A 366 4.73 -13.65 -6.25
CA ASP A 366 5.80 -13.11 -5.44
C ASP A 366 5.29 -12.54 -4.11
N SER A 367 6.12 -12.55 -3.10
CA SER A 367 5.81 -11.98 -1.78
C SER A 367 7.08 -11.52 -1.08
N ALA A 368 7.00 -10.44 -0.33
CA ALA A 368 8.03 -10.16 0.66
C ALA A 368 8.01 -11.24 1.76
N LEU A 369 9.19 -11.66 2.21
CA LEU A 369 9.43 -12.41 3.43
C LEU A 369 10.25 -11.52 4.35
N LEU A 370 9.63 -10.97 5.37
CA LEU A 370 10.14 -9.88 6.20
C LEU A 370 10.34 -10.30 7.65
N VAL A 371 11.32 -9.66 8.27
CA VAL A 371 11.64 -9.77 9.70
C VAL A 371 11.66 -8.37 10.31
N GLY A 372 11.00 -8.20 11.46
CA GLY A 372 10.96 -6.93 12.18
C GLY A 372 12.32 -6.52 12.72
N ILE A 373 12.63 -5.25 12.64
CA ILE A 373 13.81 -4.61 13.23
C ILE A 373 13.34 -3.50 14.15
N GLU A 374 13.61 -3.65 15.43
CA GLU A 374 13.26 -2.69 16.46
C GLU A 374 14.37 -1.63 16.61
N PRO A 375 14.05 -0.41 17.13
CA PRO A 375 15.00 0.68 17.29
C PRO A 375 16.27 0.32 18.08
N GLU A 376 16.19 -0.61 19.02
CA GLU A 376 17.34 -1.08 19.81
C GLU A 376 18.42 -1.77 18.97
N LEU A 377 18.10 -2.13 17.73
CA LEU A 377 19.03 -2.74 16.77
C LEU A 377 19.57 -1.75 15.74
N PHE A 378 19.12 -0.50 15.81
CA PHE A 378 19.64 0.52 14.90
C PHE A 378 21.08 0.86 15.27
N PRO A 379 21.91 1.23 14.28
CA PRO A 379 23.32 1.51 14.52
C PRO A 379 23.60 2.66 15.49
N SER A 380 22.65 3.58 15.69
CA SER A 380 22.79 4.73 16.58
C SER A 380 21.46 5.24 17.11
N SER A 381 21.51 6.17 18.08
CA SER A 381 20.35 6.88 18.62
C SER A 381 19.83 8.00 17.71
N ASP A 382 20.49 8.29 16.58
CA ASP A 382 20.00 9.26 15.61
C ASP A 382 18.62 8.86 15.09
N VAL A 383 17.68 9.82 15.05
CA VAL A 383 16.30 9.56 14.64
C VAL A 383 16.20 8.97 13.22
N LEU A 384 17.18 9.24 12.35
CA LEU A 384 17.27 8.71 10.98
C LEU A 384 18.10 7.41 10.87
N SER A 385 18.58 6.86 11.98
CA SER A 385 19.48 5.69 11.98
C SER A 385 18.89 4.49 11.24
N GLY A 386 17.57 4.22 11.38
CA GLY A 386 16.89 3.17 10.64
C GLY A 386 16.88 3.41 9.12
N MET A 387 16.73 4.66 8.69
CA MET A 387 16.81 5.07 7.29
C MET A 387 18.23 4.85 6.72
N TYR A 388 19.26 5.22 7.47
CA TYR A 388 20.65 4.99 7.05
C TYR A 388 20.96 3.50 6.97
N MET A 389 20.45 2.68 7.90
CA MET A 389 20.58 1.23 7.84
C MET A 389 19.96 0.64 6.57
N GLN A 390 18.76 1.09 6.17
CA GLN A 390 18.15 0.68 4.89
C GLN A 390 19.06 1.05 3.71
N ARG A 391 19.57 2.28 3.68
CA ARG A 391 20.44 2.81 2.61
C ARG A 391 21.71 1.97 2.47
N GLU A 392 22.35 1.56 3.58
CA GLU A 392 23.55 0.72 3.53
C GLU A 392 23.27 -0.69 2.97
N ILE A 393 22.17 -1.31 3.34
CA ILE A 393 21.74 -2.60 2.78
C ILE A 393 21.51 -2.46 1.26
N GLU A 394 20.84 -1.40 0.82
CA GLU A 394 20.55 -1.12 -0.59
C GLU A 394 21.81 -0.87 -1.41
N ARG A 395 22.80 -0.13 -0.86
CA ARG A 395 24.12 0.09 -1.47
C ARG A 395 24.95 -1.19 -1.56
N HIS A 396 24.89 -2.04 -0.53
CA HIS A 396 25.54 -3.34 -0.55
C HIS A 396 24.92 -4.24 -1.63
N ALA A 397 23.58 -4.25 -1.75
CA ALA A 397 22.88 -4.98 -2.80
C ALA A 397 23.25 -4.50 -4.20
N PHE A 398 23.39 -3.20 -4.42
CA PHE A 398 23.84 -2.63 -5.68
C PHE A 398 25.21 -3.17 -6.10
N LYS A 399 26.18 -3.16 -5.17
CA LYS A 399 27.53 -3.72 -5.42
C LYS A 399 27.46 -5.22 -5.70
N MET A 400 26.69 -5.96 -4.91
CA MET A 400 26.50 -7.41 -5.05
C MET A 400 25.82 -7.77 -6.39
N GLY A 401 24.88 -6.94 -6.86
CA GLY A 401 24.21 -7.06 -8.15
C GLY A 401 25.11 -6.74 -9.34
N GLY A 402 26.26 -6.13 -9.13
CA GLY A 402 27.22 -5.81 -10.20
C GLY A 402 27.35 -4.32 -10.53
N GLY A 403 26.69 -3.44 -9.78
CA GLY A 403 26.81 -1.99 -9.93
C GLY A 403 25.96 -1.37 -11.05
N ASP A 404 24.92 -2.06 -11.50
CA ASP A 404 24.11 -1.66 -12.65
C ASP A 404 22.60 -1.87 -12.45
N TYR A 405 22.12 -1.86 -11.20
CA TYR A 405 20.73 -2.10 -10.79
C TYR A 405 20.18 -3.51 -11.10
N THR A 406 21.04 -4.46 -11.49
CA THR A 406 20.70 -5.88 -11.46
C THR A 406 20.51 -6.30 -9.99
N ALA A 407 19.41 -6.98 -9.67
CA ALA A 407 19.10 -7.36 -8.30
C ALA A 407 19.84 -8.64 -7.90
N PRO A 408 20.48 -8.74 -6.71
CA PRO A 408 21.03 -9.99 -6.23
C PRO A 408 19.92 -11.00 -5.93
N ALA A 409 20.13 -12.27 -6.32
CA ALA A 409 19.15 -13.34 -6.18
C ALA A 409 19.82 -14.67 -5.78
N GLN A 410 19.02 -15.56 -5.16
CA GLN A 410 19.47 -16.86 -4.70
C GLN A 410 18.30 -17.85 -4.64
N LYS A 411 18.52 -19.09 -5.04
CA LYS A 411 17.53 -20.15 -4.80
C LYS A 411 17.39 -20.42 -3.30
N VAL A 412 16.18 -20.69 -2.87
CA VAL A 412 15.87 -20.97 -1.45
C VAL A 412 16.65 -22.17 -0.94
N GLY A 413 16.77 -23.25 -1.73
CA GLY A 413 17.58 -24.41 -1.34
C GLY A 413 19.05 -24.07 -1.12
N ASP A 414 19.64 -23.25 -1.98
CA ASP A 414 21.05 -22.83 -1.84
C ASP A 414 21.22 -21.87 -0.65
N PHE A 415 20.24 -20.97 -0.41
CA PHE A 415 20.22 -20.10 0.76
C PHE A 415 20.18 -20.91 2.06
N MET A 416 19.35 -21.94 2.14
CA MET A 416 19.27 -22.81 3.33
C MET A 416 20.59 -23.55 3.59
N ASN A 417 21.34 -23.90 2.56
CA ASN A 417 22.61 -24.62 2.65
C ASN A 417 23.86 -23.71 2.67
N ASN A 418 23.65 -22.37 2.69
CA ASN A 418 24.74 -21.38 2.61
C ASN A 418 25.65 -21.51 1.38
N LEU A 419 25.06 -21.84 0.25
CA LEU A 419 25.76 -21.98 -1.03
C LEU A 419 25.37 -20.84 -1.97
N ALA A 420 26.31 -20.25 -2.69
CA ALA A 420 25.96 -19.33 -3.78
C ALA A 420 25.22 -20.07 -4.89
N SER A 421 24.13 -19.51 -5.41
CA SER A 421 23.45 -20.10 -6.58
C SER A 421 24.29 -19.88 -7.82
N SER A 422 24.43 -20.93 -8.63
CA SER A 422 25.15 -20.89 -9.93
C SER A 422 24.22 -21.04 -11.13
N SER A 423 23.01 -21.52 -10.92
CA SER A 423 21.99 -21.72 -11.96
C SER A 423 20.59 -21.50 -11.42
N LEU A 424 19.67 -21.13 -12.30
CA LEU A 424 18.25 -21.04 -11.99
C LEU A 424 17.60 -22.43 -12.01
N GLY A 425 16.57 -22.61 -11.19
CA GLY A 425 15.71 -23.79 -11.19
C GLY A 425 14.46 -23.62 -12.10
N SER A 426 13.36 -24.23 -11.69
CA SER A 426 12.07 -24.16 -12.39
C SER A 426 11.38 -22.80 -12.25
N VAL A 427 11.68 -22.03 -11.20
CA VAL A 427 11.18 -20.66 -11.03
C VAL A 427 12.14 -19.70 -11.74
N LYS A 428 11.62 -18.99 -12.74
CA LYS A 428 12.39 -17.97 -13.47
C LYS A 428 12.16 -16.61 -12.81
N PRO A 429 13.21 -15.76 -12.68
CA PRO A 429 13.05 -14.42 -12.12
C PRO A 429 12.17 -13.55 -13.02
N THR A 430 11.32 -12.73 -12.40
CA THR A 430 10.47 -11.77 -13.11
C THR A 430 11.04 -10.36 -13.11
N CYS A 431 12.09 -10.08 -12.35
CA CYS A 431 12.68 -8.75 -12.19
C CYS A 431 13.18 -8.18 -13.54
N PRO A 432 12.60 -7.06 -14.04
CA PRO A 432 12.89 -6.58 -15.40
C PRO A 432 14.30 -5.98 -15.56
N THR A 433 14.97 -5.56 -14.47
CA THR A 433 16.38 -5.16 -14.53
C THR A 433 17.33 -6.36 -14.56
N GLY A 434 16.80 -7.60 -14.47
CA GLY A 434 17.57 -8.82 -14.37
C GLY A 434 18.01 -9.13 -12.95
N VAL A 435 18.52 -10.36 -12.76
CA VAL A 435 19.05 -10.82 -11.49
C VAL A 435 20.48 -11.35 -11.63
N ARG A 436 21.27 -11.20 -10.57
CA ARG A 436 22.57 -11.82 -10.43
C ARG A 436 22.56 -12.85 -9.32
N LEU A 437 22.83 -14.09 -9.69
CA LEU A 437 22.89 -15.19 -8.74
C LEU A 437 24.09 -15.03 -7.81
N THR A 438 23.87 -15.14 -6.49
CA THR A 438 24.88 -14.90 -5.46
C THR A 438 24.49 -15.61 -4.15
N ASN A 439 25.21 -15.31 -3.06
CA ASN A 439 24.84 -15.73 -1.71
C ASN A 439 24.29 -14.55 -0.91
N LEU A 440 22.98 -14.54 -0.68
CA LEU A 440 22.27 -13.45 0.01
C LEU A 440 22.49 -13.41 1.53
N ARG A 441 23.09 -14.44 2.13
CA ARG A 441 23.33 -14.46 3.59
C ARG A 441 24.25 -13.33 4.05
N SER A 442 25.13 -12.83 3.19
CA SER A 442 26.02 -11.71 3.51
C SER A 442 25.39 -10.33 3.28
N LEU A 443 24.20 -10.27 2.68
CA LEU A 443 23.53 -9.00 2.36
C LEU A 443 22.72 -8.46 3.55
N LEU A 444 21.99 -9.33 4.22
CA LEU A 444 21.06 -8.95 5.28
C LEU A 444 21.77 -9.00 6.66
N PRO A 445 21.28 -8.25 7.65
CA PRO A 445 21.73 -8.39 9.03
C PRO A 445 21.61 -9.84 9.50
N ALA A 446 22.60 -10.33 10.26
CA ALA A 446 22.68 -11.73 10.70
C ALA A 446 21.37 -12.21 11.36
N LYS A 447 20.78 -11.39 12.24
CA LYS A 447 19.52 -11.72 12.91
C LYS A 447 18.33 -11.88 11.95
N VAL A 448 18.30 -11.13 10.86
CA VAL A 448 17.27 -11.27 9.80
C VAL A 448 17.48 -12.60 9.08
N THR A 449 18.70 -12.90 8.68
CA THR A 449 19.07 -14.15 8.00
C THR A 449 18.74 -15.38 8.86
N GLU A 450 19.14 -15.39 10.12
CA GLU A 450 18.84 -16.45 11.09
C GLU A 450 17.32 -16.68 11.22
N THR A 451 16.56 -15.58 11.37
CA THR A 451 15.10 -15.65 11.51
C THR A 451 14.42 -16.20 10.25
N ILE A 452 14.88 -15.80 9.05
CA ILE A 452 14.37 -16.35 7.78
C ILE A 452 14.65 -17.85 7.70
N LEU A 453 15.86 -18.30 8.04
CA LEU A 453 16.24 -19.73 8.02
C LEU A 453 15.35 -20.57 8.93
N GLU A 454 15.02 -20.09 10.13
CA GLU A 454 14.12 -20.78 11.06
C GLU A 454 12.65 -20.71 10.62
N ALA A 455 12.27 -19.65 9.91
CA ALA A 455 10.90 -19.45 9.45
C ALA A 455 10.54 -20.34 8.25
N LEU A 456 11.46 -20.56 7.31
CA LEU A 456 11.23 -21.30 6.08
C LEU A 456 10.60 -22.68 6.30
N PRO A 457 11.15 -23.58 7.15
CA PRO A 457 10.55 -24.89 7.39
C PRO A 457 9.18 -24.82 8.07
N LYS A 458 8.94 -23.78 8.89
CA LYS A 458 7.64 -23.59 9.56
C LYS A 458 6.59 -23.10 8.58
N MET A 459 6.95 -22.19 7.70
CA MET A 459 6.08 -21.67 6.65
C MET A 459 5.77 -22.74 5.59
N ASP A 460 6.74 -23.60 5.28
CA ASP A 460 6.52 -24.74 4.37
C ASP A 460 5.48 -25.73 4.90
N LYS A 461 5.44 -25.96 6.22
CA LYS A 461 4.37 -26.76 6.85
C LYS A 461 2.99 -26.10 6.73
N MET A 462 2.92 -24.77 6.71
CA MET A 462 1.67 -24.02 6.57
C MET A 462 1.21 -23.93 5.11
N LEU A 463 2.16 -23.82 4.19
CA LEU A 463 1.96 -23.77 2.74
C LEU A 463 2.98 -24.69 2.06
N PRO A 464 2.64 -25.97 1.84
CA PRO A 464 3.55 -26.94 1.22
C PRO A 464 4.13 -26.44 -0.11
N GLY A 465 5.45 -26.45 -0.23
CA GLY A 465 6.20 -25.94 -1.37
C GLY A 465 6.71 -24.50 -1.19
N PHE A 466 6.40 -23.83 -0.09
CA PHE A 466 6.89 -22.46 0.18
C PHE A 466 8.43 -22.40 0.28
N ALA A 467 9.05 -23.38 0.93
CA ALA A 467 10.50 -23.50 1.02
C ALA A 467 11.10 -24.46 -0.02
N SER A 468 10.46 -24.62 -1.19
CA SER A 468 11.01 -25.47 -2.24
C SER A 468 12.40 -25.01 -2.67
N ASN A 469 13.27 -25.99 -3.03
CA ASN A 469 14.65 -25.69 -3.41
C ASN A 469 14.75 -24.70 -4.59
N ASP A 470 13.78 -24.72 -5.48
CA ASP A 470 13.72 -23.92 -6.70
C ASP A 470 13.01 -22.56 -6.52
N ALA A 471 12.35 -22.32 -5.40
CA ALA A 471 11.83 -21.00 -5.08
C ALA A 471 12.98 -20.00 -5.11
N LEU A 472 12.72 -18.78 -5.57
CA LEU A 472 13.77 -17.80 -5.82
C LEU A 472 13.64 -16.60 -4.88
N PHE A 473 14.69 -16.29 -4.16
CA PHE A 473 14.85 -15.02 -3.46
C PHE A 473 15.44 -13.96 -4.38
N THR A 474 14.83 -12.77 -4.37
CA THR A 474 15.38 -11.54 -4.96
C THR A 474 15.43 -10.48 -3.85
N ALA A 475 16.53 -9.77 -3.71
CA ALA A 475 16.81 -8.94 -2.52
C ALA A 475 17.44 -7.59 -2.87
N PRO A 476 17.39 -6.64 -1.91
CA PRO A 476 16.65 -6.66 -0.65
C PRO A 476 15.27 -6.01 -0.75
N GLU A 477 14.34 -6.35 0.12
CA GLU A 477 13.16 -5.55 0.41
C GLU A 477 13.36 -4.85 1.76
N THR A 478 13.66 -3.54 1.73
CA THR A 478 13.99 -2.71 2.89
C THR A 478 12.93 -1.68 3.19
N ARG A 479 12.02 -1.39 2.23
CA ARG A 479 11.09 -0.27 2.29
C ARG A 479 9.65 -0.72 2.51
N SER A 480 9.44 -1.63 3.47
CA SER A 480 8.10 -2.09 3.84
C SER A 480 7.30 -1.07 4.65
N SER A 481 7.97 -0.14 5.33
CA SER A 481 7.37 0.97 6.09
C SER A 481 8.43 2.02 6.41
N SER A 482 7.98 3.23 6.81
CA SER A 482 8.88 4.28 7.26
C SER A 482 9.63 3.87 8.54
N PRO A 483 10.96 4.02 8.60
CA PRO A 483 11.75 3.81 9.82
C PRO A 483 11.71 5.00 10.78
N VAL A 484 10.98 6.04 10.42
CA VAL A 484 10.87 7.31 11.15
C VAL A 484 9.40 7.64 11.35
N ARG A 485 9.07 8.25 12.49
CA ARG A 485 7.80 8.92 12.71
C ARG A 485 8.05 10.40 12.95
N ILE A 486 7.39 11.25 12.15
CA ILE A 486 7.34 12.68 12.40
C ILE A 486 6.25 12.92 13.44
N ILE A 487 6.58 13.53 14.58
CA ILE A 487 5.65 13.71 15.68
C ILE A 487 4.58 14.74 15.28
N ARG A 488 3.33 14.46 15.65
CA ARG A 488 2.20 15.37 15.51
C ARG A 488 1.26 15.26 16.71
N ASP A 489 0.60 16.34 17.04
CA ASP A 489 -0.36 16.43 18.13
C ASP A 489 -1.76 15.90 17.75
N GLU A 490 -2.74 16.08 18.62
CA GLU A 490 -4.14 15.68 18.39
C GLU A 490 -4.83 16.49 17.28
N LEU A 491 -4.32 17.68 16.96
CA LEU A 491 -4.75 18.53 15.85
C LEU A 491 -4.01 18.19 14.55
N PHE A 492 -3.23 17.11 14.51
CA PHE A 492 -2.43 16.65 13.37
C PHE A 492 -1.27 17.58 13.00
N GLN A 493 -0.91 18.55 13.83
CA GLN A 493 0.19 19.46 13.59
C GLN A 493 1.48 18.98 14.26
N SER A 494 2.63 19.29 13.63
CA SER A 494 3.94 19.04 14.23
C SER A 494 4.24 20.08 15.33
N ASN A 495 5.47 20.04 15.88
CA ASN A 495 5.98 21.12 16.74
C ASN A 495 6.10 22.48 16.01
N VAL A 496 5.97 22.51 14.69
CA VAL A 496 5.84 23.74 13.88
C VAL A 496 4.39 23.85 13.43
N ARG A 497 3.70 24.92 13.82
CA ARG A 497 2.30 25.15 13.48
C ARG A 497 2.13 25.38 11.98
N GLY A 498 1.02 24.86 11.44
CA GLY A 498 0.75 24.85 10.01
C GLY A 498 1.43 23.71 9.25
N LEU A 499 2.28 22.88 9.89
CA LEU A 499 2.85 21.68 9.28
C LEU A 499 2.10 20.43 9.75
N TYR A 500 1.47 19.71 8.81
CA TYR A 500 0.65 18.51 9.03
C TYR A 500 1.35 17.26 8.48
N PRO A 501 2.15 16.53 9.28
CA PRO A 501 2.76 15.27 8.86
C PRO A 501 1.70 14.23 8.53
N CYS A 502 1.72 13.66 7.33
CA CYS A 502 0.64 12.84 6.79
C CYS A 502 1.12 11.55 6.13
N GLY A 503 0.36 10.49 6.31
CA GLY A 503 0.51 9.24 5.58
C GLY A 503 1.68 8.38 6.02
N GLU A 504 2.19 7.58 5.07
CA GLU A 504 3.21 6.56 5.34
C GLU A 504 4.58 7.17 5.62
N GLY A 505 4.95 8.24 4.90
CA GLY A 505 6.23 8.93 5.12
C GLY A 505 6.35 9.51 6.51
N ALA A 506 5.27 10.04 7.05
CA ALA A 506 5.19 10.54 8.42
C ALA A 506 5.06 9.41 9.48
N GLY A 507 4.94 8.15 9.07
CA GLY A 507 4.90 7.00 9.98
C GLY A 507 3.51 6.64 10.53
N TYR A 508 2.41 7.15 9.96
CA TYR A 508 1.04 6.94 10.43
C TYR A 508 0.21 5.99 9.58
N ALA A 509 0.70 5.58 8.43
CA ALA A 509 0.03 4.63 7.54
C ALA A 509 1.00 3.57 7.04
N GLY A 510 0.47 2.47 6.45
CA GLY A 510 1.27 1.39 5.89
C GLY A 510 0.59 0.75 4.68
N GLY A 511 -0.15 1.53 3.88
CA GLY A 511 -0.80 1.06 2.66
C GLY A 511 -1.79 2.08 2.11
N ILE A 512 -2.30 1.84 0.89
CA ILE A 512 -3.10 2.79 0.10
C ILE A 512 -4.31 3.33 0.89
N VAL A 513 -5.13 2.45 1.47
CA VAL A 513 -6.36 2.88 2.18
C VAL A 513 -6.03 3.62 3.46
N SER A 514 -5.08 3.13 4.26
CA SER A 514 -4.70 3.81 5.51
C SER A 514 -4.06 5.17 5.24
N ALA A 515 -3.25 5.30 4.19
CA ALA A 515 -2.68 6.58 3.77
C ALA A 515 -3.77 7.55 3.28
N GLY A 516 -4.72 7.06 2.46
CA GLY A 516 -5.86 7.87 2.02
C GLY A 516 -6.74 8.36 3.18
N VAL A 517 -7.00 7.49 4.17
CA VAL A 517 -7.75 7.87 5.39
C VAL A 517 -6.99 8.94 6.18
N ASP A 518 -5.67 8.81 6.31
CA ASP A 518 -4.86 9.79 7.03
C ASP A 518 -4.82 11.13 6.28
N GLY A 519 -4.78 11.10 4.94
CA GLY A 519 -4.92 12.29 4.10
C GLY A 519 -6.25 13.02 4.32
N ILE A 520 -7.36 12.26 4.39
CA ILE A 520 -8.68 12.84 4.72
C ILE A 520 -8.65 13.49 6.10
N ARG A 521 -8.08 12.82 7.11
CA ARG A 521 -8.00 13.34 8.49
C ARG A 521 -7.18 14.63 8.58
N CYS A 522 -6.01 14.68 7.94
CA CYS A 522 -5.20 15.89 7.91
C CYS A 522 -5.95 17.04 7.20
N ALA A 523 -6.62 16.76 6.08
CA ALA A 523 -7.44 17.78 5.41
C ALA A 523 -8.60 18.24 6.29
N GLU A 524 -9.31 17.35 6.99
CA GLU A 524 -10.35 17.72 7.95
C GLU A 524 -9.79 18.60 9.07
N ALA A 525 -8.58 18.31 9.58
CA ALA A 525 -7.93 19.13 10.58
C ALA A 525 -7.63 20.55 10.03
N VAL A 526 -7.14 20.65 8.80
CA VAL A 526 -6.93 21.96 8.12
C VAL A 526 -8.25 22.73 7.97
N LEU A 527 -9.36 22.05 7.63
CA LEU A 527 -10.67 22.71 7.49
C LEU A 527 -11.18 23.25 8.83
N LEU A 528 -10.87 22.59 9.93
CA LEU A 528 -11.31 22.94 11.28
C LEU A 528 -10.37 23.91 12.00
N ASP A 529 -9.19 24.17 11.46
CA ASP A 529 -8.19 25.07 12.05
C ASP A 529 -8.66 26.53 11.91
N GLU A 530 -9.07 27.14 13.01
CA GLU A 530 -9.53 28.53 13.05
C GLU A 530 -8.37 29.55 12.97
N GLY A 531 -7.12 29.03 13.08
CA GLY A 531 -5.94 29.85 13.25
C GLY A 531 -5.95 30.52 14.63
N GLU A 532 -4.84 30.53 15.34
CA GLU A 532 -4.68 31.44 16.48
C GLU A 532 -4.58 32.84 15.87
N GLY A 533 -5.49 33.77 16.30
CA GLY A 533 -5.48 35.14 15.82
C GLY A 533 -4.10 35.78 16.11
N TRP A 534 -3.46 36.24 15.07
CA TRP A 534 -2.20 37.03 15.11
C TRP A 534 -2.42 38.37 15.78
#